data_4c8462feb09b2c97f154a05a511b6ab0
#
_entry.id   4c8462feb09b2c97f154a05a511b6ab0
#
_cell.length_a   1.000
_cell.length_b   1.000
_cell.length_c   1.000
_cell.angle_alpha   90.00
_cell.angle_beta   90.00
_cell.angle_gamma   90.00
#
_symmetry.space_group_name_H-M   'P 1'
#
loop_
_entity.id
_entity.type
_entity.pdbx_description
1 polymer ?
#
loop_
_entity_poly.entity_id
_entity_poly.type
_entity_poly.pdbx_seq_one_letter_code
_entity_poly.pdbx_strand_id
1 'polypeptide(L)'
;MRAPRGHARKRLPMIMQKIQNIFRDYYRNPAVRSRILEFLGGETPAEATCEFITADGIGHPVRAPRNPCELFERLEEGGDICRSLWDRKSLIAHLDVEYVNFDFPAEPYLDPARTFLMQEPTAKAILRILNYHGIEPLHVLSGRGHHFAWRIERTSTVFRTLADMG
;
A
#
# COMPACT_ATOMS: atom_id res chain seq x y z
N MET A 1 15.56 -46.04 -6.43
CA MET A 1 14.78 -45.10 -7.25
C MET A 1 15.12 -43.67 -6.84
N ARG A 2 15.85 -42.89 -7.66
CA ARG A 2 16.18 -41.52 -7.39
C ARG A 2 15.16 -40.63 -8.11
N ALA A 3 14.48 -39.72 -7.37
CA ALA A 3 13.56 -38.74 -7.92
C ALA A 3 14.29 -37.71 -8.79
N PRO A 4 13.68 -37.22 -9.85
CA PRO A 4 14.33 -36.27 -10.75
C PRO A 4 14.42 -34.87 -10.11
N ARG A 5 15.63 -34.48 -9.68
CA ARG A 5 15.95 -33.15 -9.06
C ARG A 5 16.10 -31.99 -10.06
N GLY A 6 15.72 -32.19 -11.32
CA GLY A 6 16.10 -31.24 -12.39
C GLY A 6 15.13 -30.10 -12.71
N HIS A 7 13.86 -30.15 -12.30
CA HIS A 7 12.83 -29.24 -12.82
C HIS A 7 12.52 -28.05 -11.89
N ALA A 8 12.82 -28.12 -10.59
CA ALA A 8 12.49 -27.05 -9.65
C ALA A 8 13.38 -25.80 -9.79
N ARG A 9 14.68 -25.99 -10.09
CA ARG A 9 15.63 -24.85 -10.19
C ARG A 9 15.42 -23.91 -11.39
N LYS A 10 14.81 -24.36 -12.49
CA LYS A 10 14.54 -23.52 -13.66
C LYS A 10 13.24 -22.73 -13.56
N ARG A 11 12.28 -23.15 -12.73
CA ARG A 11 10.99 -22.47 -12.54
C ARG A 11 11.09 -21.22 -11.66
N LEU A 12 11.96 -21.22 -10.67
CA LEU A 12 12.12 -20.11 -9.72
C LEU A 12 12.54 -18.80 -10.40
N PRO A 13 13.56 -18.77 -11.27
CA PRO A 13 13.95 -17.55 -12.00
C PRO A 13 12.84 -17.03 -12.91
N MET A 14 12.09 -17.92 -13.56
CA MET A 14 10.98 -17.54 -14.45
C MET A 14 9.79 -16.94 -13.67
N ILE A 15 9.47 -17.46 -12.49
CA ILE A 15 8.44 -16.92 -11.60
C ILE A 15 8.86 -15.53 -11.10
N MET A 16 10.09 -15.38 -10.65
CA MET A 16 10.63 -14.08 -10.19
C MET A 16 10.58 -13.04 -11.30
N GLN A 17 10.98 -13.40 -12.52
CA GLN A 17 10.89 -12.51 -13.67
C GLN A 17 9.45 -12.09 -13.99
N LYS A 18 8.50 -13.01 -13.89
CA LYS A 18 7.08 -12.72 -14.08
C LYS A 18 6.55 -11.74 -13.02
N ILE A 19 6.92 -11.94 -11.76
CA ILE A 19 6.54 -11.05 -10.65
C ILE A 19 7.13 -9.66 -10.87
N GLN A 20 8.40 -9.53 -11.23
CA GLN A 20 9.04 -8.25 -11.52
C GLN A 20 8.36 -7.52 -12.70
N ASN A 21 7.94 -8.23 -13.73
CA ASN A 21 7.20 -7.64 -14.83
C ASN A 21 5.85 -7.08 -14.36
N ILE A 22 5.12 -7.80 -13.50
CA ILE A 22 3.86 -7.33 -12.91
C ILE A 22 4.07 -6.01 -12.15
N PHE A 23 5.07 -5.92 -11.27
CA PHE A 23 5.39 -4.68 -10.55
C PHE A 23 5.72 -3.54 -11.52
N ARG A 24 6.58 -3.81 -12.49
CA ARG A 24 6.98 -2.82 -13.49
C ARG A 24 5.79 -2.29 -14.27
N ASP A 25 4.92 -3.15 -14.78
CA ASP A 25 3.75 -2.75 -15.55
C ASP A 25 2.76 -1.95 -14.68
N TYR A 26 2.55 -2.38 -13.43
CA TYR A 26 1.67 -1.70 -12.49
C TYR A 26 2.19 -0.28 -12.14
N TYR A 27 3.44 -0.16 -11.71
CA TYR A 27 4.00 1.13 -11.30
C TYR A 27 4.41 2.05 -12.46
N ARG A 28 4.37 1.59 -13.70
CA ARG A 28 4.45 2.43 -14.91
C ARG A 28 3.13 3.01 -15.32
N ASN A 29 2.02 2.51 -14.81
CA ASN A 29 0.71 3.05 -15.11
C ASN A 29 0.60 4.49 -14.58
N PRO A 30 0.32 5.50 -15.45
CA PRO A 30 0.25 6.90 -15.04
C PRO A 30 -0.79 7.15 -13.95
N ALA A 31 -1.94 6.46 -13.98
CA ALA A 31 -2.98 6.60 -12.97
C ALA A 31 -2.50 6.12 -11.59
N VAL A 32 -1.76 5.01 -11.54
CA VAL A 32 -1.16 4.51 -10.30
C VAL A 32 -0.13 5.51 -9.76
N ARG A 33 0.74 6.02 -10.63
CA ARG A 33 1.74 7.03 -10.23
C ARG A 33 1.11 8.30 -9.70
N SER A 34 0.10 8.82 -10.42
CA SER A 34 -0.65 10.01 -9.98
C SER A 34 -1.26 9.79 -8.60
N ARG A 35 -1.86 8.64 -8.35
CA ARG A 35 -2.49 8.32 -7.07
C ARG A 35 -1.49 8.22 -5.92
N ILE A 36 -0.32 7.63 -6.18
CA ILE A 36 0.77 7.56 -5.20
C ILE A 36 1.27 8.97 -4.88
N LEU A 37 1.51 9.81 -5.89
CA LEU A 37 1.98 11.18 -5.69
C LEU A 37 0.99 12.03 -4.91
N GLU A 38 -0.29 11.94 -5.24
CA GLU A 38 -1.37 12.57 -4.49
C GLU A 38 -1.35 12.14 -3.01
N PHE A 39 -1.19 10.85 -2.75
CA PHE A 39 -1.06 10.31 -1.39
C PHE A 39 0.18 10.85 -0.66
N LEU A 40 1.28 11.10 -1.36
CA LEU A 40 2.49 11.74 -0.82
C LEU A 40 2.37 13.26 -0.70
N GLY A 41 1.33 13.85 -1.29
CA GLY A 41 0.99 15.26 -1.16
C GLY A 41 1.65 16.17 -2.18
N GLY A 42 2.00 15.65 -3.36
CA GLY A 42 2.55 16.42 -4.46
C GLY A 42 2.12 15.90 -5.82
N GLU A 43 2.41 16.62 -6.87
CA GLU A 43 2.25 16.17 -8.26
C GLU A 43 3.49 15.46 -8.77
N THR A 44 4.62 15.72 -8.14
CA THR A 44 5.90 15.05 -8.40
C THR A 44 6.51 14.53 -7.09
N PRO A 45 7.42 13.54 -7.14
CA PRO A 45 8.08 13.06 -5.93
C PRO A 45 8.85 14.15 -5.17
N ALA A 46 9.37 15.15 -5.87
CA ALA A 46 10.10 16.27 -5.27
C ALA A 46 9.19 17.25 -4.51
N GLU A 47 7.91 17.30 -4.87
CA GLU A 47 6.90 18.16 -4.23
C GLU A 47 6.18 17.50 -3.06
N ALA A 48 6.48 16.23 -2.78
CA ALA A 48 5.89 15.49 -1.67
C ALA A 48 5.94 16.31 -0.36
N THR A 49 4.80 16.43 0.30
CA THR A 49 4.69 17.19 1.56
C THR A 49 4.97 16.33 2.79
N CYS A 50 4.92 15.01 2.63
CA CYS A 50 5.30 14.06 3.65
C CYS A 50 6.74 13.57 3.47
N GLU A 51 7.30 13.05 4.54
CA GLU A 51 8.50 12.24 4.46
C GLU A 51 8.12 10.79 4.14
N PHE A 52 8.94 10.15 3.33
CA PHE A 52 8.78 8.73 3.00
C PHE A 52 10.15 8.05 2.90
N ILE A 53 10.16 6.76 3.11
CA ILE A 53 11.32 5.90 2.91
C ILE A 53 10.93 4.75 1.98
N THR A 54 11.90 4.22 1.27
CA THR A 54 11.72 2.96 0.54
C THR A 54 12.25 1.82 1.40
N ALA A 55 11.56 0.69 1.39
CA ALA A 55 11.98 -0.55 2.00
C ALA A 55 12.39 -1.56 0.91
N ASP A 56 13.22 -2.53 1.26
CA ASP A 56 13.40 -3.70 0.42
C ASP A 56 12.15 -4.60 0.51
N GLY A 57 11.96 -5.48 -0.47
CA GLY A 57 10.78 -6.37 -0.55
C GLY A 57 10.67 -7.38 0.61
N ILE A 58 11.50 -7.26 1.66
CA ILE A 58 11.47 -8.05 2.89
C ILE A 58 11.02 -7.18 4.08
N GLY A 59 10.70 -5.90 3.82
CA GLY A 59 10.19 -4.99 4.84
C GLY A 59 11.25 -4.37 5.74
N HIS A 60 12.53 -4.49 5.40
CA HIS A 60 13.59 -3.79 6.12
C HIS A 60 13.67 -2.31 5.68
N PRO A 61 13.39 -1.35 6.57
CA PRO A 61 13.47 0.05 6.23
C PRO A 61 14.90 0.41 5.84
N VAL A 62 15.07 1.00 4.68
CA VAL A 62 16.32 1.63 4.29
C VAL A 62 16.45 2.93 5.09
N ARG A 63 17.45 3.01 5.98
CA ARG A 63 17.61 4.05 7.01
C ARG A 63 17.79 5.50 6.50
N ALA A 64 17.85 5.73 5.22
CA ALA A 64 17.98 7.08 4.67
C ALA A 64 16.80 7.39 3.74
N PRO A 65 16.19 8.57 3.84
CA PRO A 65 15.30 9.09 2.80
C PRO A 65 16.09 9.05 1.48
N ARG A 66 15.62 8.27 0.52
CA ARG A 66 16.23 8.26 -0.81
C ARG A 66 15.71 9.45 -1.60
N ASN A 67 16.51 9.85 -2.59
CA ASN A 67 16.11 10.89 -3.51
C ASN A 67 14.68 10.61 -4.02
N PRO A 68 13.74 11.58 -3.90
CA PRO A 68 12.39 11.42 -4.41
C PRO A 68 12.33 10.95 -5.86
N CYS A 69 13.31 11.29 -6.69
CA CYS A 69 13.38 10.86 -8.09
C CYS A 69 13.53 9.34 -8.27
N GLU A 70 14.05 8.62 -7.28
CA GLU A 70 14.24 7.17 -7.32
C GLU A 70 13.00 6.36 -6.91
N LEU A 71 11.94 7.04 -6.46
CA LEU A 71 10.75 6.38 -5.91
C LEU A 71 10.19 5.30 -6.84
N PHE A 72 9.88 5.69 -8.07
CA PHE A 72 9.21 4.77 -8.99
C PHE A 72 10.15 3.68 -9.51
N GLU A 73 11.45 3.95 -9.64
CA GLU A 73 12.43 2.92 -9.98
C GLU A 73 12.45 1.82 -8.92
N ARG A 74 12.39 2.21 -7.64
CA ARG A 74 12.34 1.25 -6.52
C ARG A 74 11.07 0.44 -6.50
N LEU A 75 9.92 1.07 -6.73
CA LEU A 75 8.64 0.36 -6.80
C LEU A 75 8.60 -0.61 -7.99
N GLU A 76 9.13 -0.24 -9.15
CA GLU A 76 9.27 -1.12 -10.32
C GLU A 76 10.19 -2.32 -10.06
N GLU A 77 11.17 -2.19 -9.17
CA GLU A 77 12.05 -3.27 -8.72
C GLU A 77 11.39 -4.19 -7.66
N GLY A 78 10.17 -3.86 -7.21
CA GLY A 78 9.44 -4.63 -6.21
C GLY A 78 9.77 -4.21 -4.77
N GLY A 79 10.31 -2.99 -4.59
CA GLY A 79 10.45 -2.38 -3.27
C GLY A 79 9.13 -1.84 -2.76
N ASP A 80 9.06 -1.64 -1.45
CA ASP A 80 7.94 -1.02 -0.77
C ASP A 80 8.20 0.45 -0.49
N ILE A 81 7.14 1.21 -0.27
CA ILE A 81 7.19 2.58 0.20
C ILE A 81 6.51 2.67 1.57
N CYS A 82 7.20 3.25 2.52
CA CYS A 82 6.67 3.57 3.84
C CYS A 82 6.57 5.08 3.98
N ARG A 83 5.35 5.59 4.09
CA ARG A 83 5.09 7.00 4.32
C ARG A 83 5.13 7.31 5.80
N SER A 84 5.78 8.41 6.18
CA SER A 84 5.66 8.97 7.52
C SER A 84 4.25 9.51 7.78
N LEU A 85 3.78 9.42 9.01
CA LEU A 85 2.59 10.17 9.46
C LEU A 85 2.87 11.67 9.51
N TRP A 86 4.14 12.07 9.57
CA TRP A 86 4.55 13.45 9.53
C TRP A 86 4.37 14.01 8.13
N ASP A 87 3.49 15.01 8.02
CA ASP A 87 3.18 15.72 6.79
C ASP A 87 3.03 17.21 7.10
N ARG A 88 3.67 18.06 6.30
CA ARG A 88 3.66 19.52 6.49
C ARG A 88 2.29 20.14 6.22
N LYS A 89 1.48 19.56 5.37
CA LYS A 89 0.21 20.11 4.90
C LYS A 89 -1.02 19.36 5.38
N SER A 90 -0.88 18.08 5.73
CA SER A 90 -2.04 17.24 6.06
C SER A 90 -1.79 16.31 7.23
N LEU A 91 -2.88 15.78 7.75
CA LEU A 91 -2.92 14.60 8.60
C LEU A 91 -3.36 13.43 7.74
N ILE A 92 -2.78 12.25 7.94
CA ILE A 92 -3.29 11.03 7.34
C ILE A 92 -4.26 10.37 8.31
N ALA A 93 -5.49 10.20 7.85
CA ALA A 93 -6.44 9.29 8.46
C ALA A 93 -6.26 7.91 7.82
N HIS A 94 -6.22 6.89 8.65
CA HIS A 94 -6.00 5.51 8.23
C HIS A 94 -6.99 4.59 8.91
N LEU A 95 -7.62 3.71 8.15
CA LEU A 95 -8.48 2.65 8.63
C LEU A 95 -7.92 1.32 8.12
N ASP A 96 -7.66 0.41 9.03
CA ASP A 96 -7.18 -0.93 8.75
C ASP A 96 -8.27 -1.94 9.05
N VAL A 97 -8.54 -2.84 8.09
CA VAL A 97 -9.51 -3.91 8.19
C VAL A 97 -8.80 -5.21 7.89
N GLU A 98 -8.60 -6.02 8.91
CA GLU A 98 -7.91 -7.29 8.79
C GLU A 98 -8.83 -8.48 9.07
N TYR A 99 -8.64 -9.56 8.32
CA TYR A 99 -9.21 -10.84 8.64
C TYR A 99 -8.35 -11.54 9.71
N VAL A 100 -8.97 -11.90 10.82
CA VAL A 100 -8.32 -12.63 11.90
C VAL A 100 -9.12 -13.89 12.20
N ASN A 101 -8.47 -15.05 12.09
CA ASN A 101 -8.98 -16.33 12.56
C ASN A 101 -8.07 -16.80 13.69
N PHE A 102 -8.58 -16.75 14.92
CA PHE A 102 -7.79 -17.11 16.11
C PHE A 102 -7.53 -18.63 16.19
N ASP A 103 -8.42 -19.46 15.65
CA ASP A 103 -8.27 -20.92 15.65
C ASP A 103 -7.31 -21.39 14.56
N PHE A 104 -7.23 -20.65 13.45
CA PHE A 104 -6.34 -20.95 12.33
C PHE A 104 -5.71 -19.69 11.72
N PRO A 105 -4.71 -19.11 12.38
CA PRO A 105 -4.10 -17.83 11.96
C PRO A 105 -3.45 -17.85 10.57
N ALA A 106 -3.12 -19.03 10.04
CA ALA A 106 -2.53 -19.19 8.72
C ALA A 106 -3.56 -19.12 7.57
N GLU A 107 -4.87 -19.22 7.87
CA GLU A 107 -5.93 -19.25 6.85
C GLU A 107 -5.84 -18.13 5.82
N PRO A 108 -5.66 -16.85 6.20
CA PRO A 108 -5.61 -15.75 5.22
C PRO A 108 -4.50 -15.89 4.19
N TYR A 109 -3.42 -16.55 4.54
CA TYR A 109 -2.28 -16.77 3.66
C TYR A 109 -2.40 -18.02 2.80
N LEU A 110 -3.16 -19.02 3.27
CA LEU A 110 -3.39 -20.27 2.56
C LEU A 110 -4.56 -20.16 1.57
N ASP A 111 -5.59 -19.38 1.90
CA ASP A 111 -6.74 -19.10 1.04
C ASP A 111 -7.07 -17.59 1.02
N PRO A 112 -6.22 -16.77 0.38
CA PRO A 112 -6.43 -15.34 0.30
C PRO A 112 -7.73 -14.98 -0.45
N ALA A 113 -8.12 -15.77 -1.45
CA ALA A 113 -9.34 -15.51 -2.21
C ALA A 113 -10.58 -15.55 -1.32
N ARG A 114 -10.70 -16.58 -0.48
CA ARG A 114 -11.78 -16.69 0.51
C ARG A 114 -11.73 -15.55 1.53
N THR A 115 -10.55 -15.23 2.02
CA THR A 115 -10.34 -14.16 3.00
C THR A 115 -10.87 -12.83 2.48
N PHE A 116 -10.52 -12.43 1.27
CA PHE A 116 -11.00 -11.20 0.66
C PHE A 116 -12.50 -11.24 0.33
N LEU A 117 -13.02 -12.38 -0.11
CA LEU A 117 -14.45 -12.56 -0.34
C LEU A 117 -15.28 -12.33 0.93
N MET A 118 -14.81 -12.81 2.07
CA MET A 118 -15.47 -12.60 3.37
C MET A 118 -15.43 -11.14 3.83
N GLN A 119 -14.39 -10.41 3.50
CA GLN A 119 -14.23 -8.99 3.86
C GLN A 119 -14.93 -8.03 2.88
N GLU A 120 -15.26 -8.49 1.69
CA GLU A 120 -15.83 -7.66 0.61
C GLU A 120 -17.05 -6.82 1.05
N PRO A 121 -18.05 -7.36 1.80
CA PRO A 121 -19.18 -6.55 2.26
C PRO A 121 -18.76 -5.40 3.17
N THR A 122 -17.81 -5.65 4.08
CA THR A 122 -17.28 -4.63 5.00
C THR A 122 -16.50 -3.56 4.23
N ALA A 123 -15.61 -3.95 3.32
CA ALA A 123 -14.85 -3.02 2.49
C ALA A 123 -15.78 -2.13 1.64
N LYS A 124 -16.83 -2.73 1.03
CA LYS A 124 -17.83 -1.99 0.27
C LYS A 124 -18.64 -1.01 1.15
N ALA A 125 -18.98 -1.41 2.37
CA ALA A 125 -19.69 -0.53 3.30
C ALA A 125 -18.83 0.68 3.69
N ILE A 126 -17.56 0.47 4.00
CA ILE A 126 -16.60 1.52 4.30
C ILE A 126 -16.47 2.49 3.13
N LEU A 127 -16.24 1.99 1.92
CA LEU A 127 -16.14 2.83 0.72
C LEU A 127 -17.40 3.66 0.48
N ARG A 128 -18.59 3.09 0.69
CA ARG A 128 -19.85 3.83 0.57
C ARG A 128 -19.94 4.97 1.59
N ILE A 129 -19.55 4.72 2.84
CA ILE A 129 -19.57 5.74 3.90
C ILE A 129 -18.57 6.85 3.56
N LEU A 130 -17.35 6.51 3.18
CA LEU A 130 -16.33 7.50 2.82
C LEU A 130 -16.78 8.34 1.62
N ASN A 131 -17.26 7.69 0.56
CA ASN A 131 -17.78 8.37 -0.63
C ASN A 131 -18.99 9.27 -0.34
N TYR A 132 -19.91 8.83 0.55
CA TYR A 132 -21.03 9.66 0.98
C TYR A 132 -20.56 10.97 1.62
N HIS A 133 -19.42 10.95 2.30
CA HIS A 133 -18.80 12.13 2.88
C HIS A 133 -17.82 12.85 1.93
N GLY A 134 -17.81 12.48 0.65
CA GLY A 134 -16.91 13.09 -0.35
C GLY A 134 -15.44 12.70 -0.17
N ILE A 135 -15.15 11.61 0.54
CA ILE A 135 -13.79 11.12 0.77
C ILE A 135 -13.52 9.99 -0.23
N GLU A 136 -12.53 10.19 -1.08
CA GLU A 136 -12.00 9.18 -1.98
C GLU A 136 -10.67 8.64 -1.43
N PRO A 137 -10.68 7.51 -0.68
CA PRO A 137 -9.48 7.00 -0.04
C PRO A 137 -8.54 6.35 -1.05
N LEU A 138 -7.25 6.35 -0.73
CA LEU A 138 -6.33 5.36 -1.27
C LEU A 138 -6.70 4.01 -0.65
N HIS A 139 -7.16 3.08 -1.46
CA HIS A 139 -7.50 1.73 -1.04
C HIS A 139 -6.38 0.76 -1.43
N VAL A 140 -5.76 0.16 -0.44
CA VAL A 140 -4.64 -0.78 -0.60
C VAL A 140 -5.06 -2.14 -0.08
N LEU A 141 -4.74 -3.19 -0.82
CA LEU A 141 -4.87 -4.56 -0.36
C LEU A 141 -3.58 -4.96 0.34
N SER A 142 -3.69 -5.41 1.58
CA SER A 142 -2.59 -5.99 2.34
C SER A 142 -2.59 -7.53 2.19
N GLY A 143 -1.69 -8.23 2.90
CA GLY A 143 -1.62 -9.70 2.86
C GLY A 143 -2.88 -10.41 3.36
N ARG A 144 -3.69 -9.75 4.21
CA ARG A 144 -4.90 -10.34 4.83
C ARG A 144 -6.05 -9.35 5.01
N GLY A 145 -6.00 -8.18 4.38
CA GLY A 145 -7.04 -7.18 4.60
C GLY A 145 -6.98 -5.98 3.67
N HIS A 146 -7.65 -4.94 4.10
CA HIS A 146 -7.82 -3.70 3.37
C HIS A 146 -7.34 -2.52 4.21
N HIS A 147 -6.52 -1.65 3.62
CA HIS A 147 -6.16 -0.36 4.19
C HIS A 147 -6.84 0.74 3.40
N PHE A 148 -7.52 1.64 4.09
CA PHE A 148 -8.10 2.85 3.53
C PHE A 148 -7.37 4.04 4.13
N ALA A 149 -6.77 4.88 3.30
CA ALA A 149 -6.03 6.04 3.76
C ALA A 149 -6.46 7.28 2.97
N TRP A 150 -6.63 8.41 3.67
CA TRP A 150 -6.95 9.69 3.04
C TRP A 150 -6.29 10.83 3.78
N ARG A 151 -6.20 11.96 3.12
CA ARG A 151 -5.57 13.15 3.67
C ARG A 151 -6.62 14.10 4.23
N ILE A 152 -6.33 14.68 5.37
CA ILE A 152 -7.09 15.78 5.98
C ILE A 152 -6.18 16.99 5.99
N GLU A 153 -6.50 18.01 5.20
CA GLU A 153 -5.70 19.22 5.12
C GLU A 153 -5.67 19.94 6.46
N ARG A 154 -4.48 20.39 6.91
CA ARG A 154 -4.31 21.11 8.18
C ARG A 154 -5.05 22.44 8.24
N THR A 155 -5.38 23.04 7.09
CA THR A 155 -6.16 24.25 6.97
C THR A 155 -7.67 24.00 7.04
N SER A 156 -8.12 22.74 6.97
CA SER A 156 -9.54 22.39 6.96
C SER A 156 -10.21 22.57 8.33
N THR A 157 -11.53 22.75 8.30
CA THR A 157 -12.36 22.76 9.53
C THR A 157 -12.29 21.41 10.25
N VAL A 158 -12.26 20.30 9.49
CA VAL A 158 -12.16 18.96 10.04
C VAL A 158 -10.88 18.79 10.85
N PHE A 159 -9.75 19.28 10.34
CA PHE A 159 -8.49 19.23 11.09
C PHE A 159 -8.58 20.02 12.40
N ARG A 160 -9.16 21.23 12.36
CA ARG A 160 -9.34 22.04 13.59
C ARG A 160 -10.21 21.33 14.63
N THR A 161 -11.35 20.75 14.18
CA THR A 161 -12.22 19.98 15.08
C THR A 161 -11.45 18.81 15.71
N LEU A 162 -10.66 18.07 14.95
CA LEU A 162 -9.88 16.96 15.49
C LEU A 162 -8.79 17.42 16.47
N ALA A 163 -8.15 18.57 16.19
CA ALA A 163 -7.14 19.14 17.07
C ALA A 163 -7.75 19.62 18.41
N ASP A 164 -8.99 20.10 18.38
CA ASP A 164 -9.71 20.55 19.58
C ASP A 164 -10.21 19.38 20.46
N MET A 165 -10.27 18.18 19.90
CA MET A 165 -10.70 16.95 20.60
C MET A 165 -9.57 16.21 21.30
N GLY A 166 -8.32 16.48 20.98
CA GLY A 166 -7.12 15.79 21.51
C GLY A 166 -6.24 16.68 22.32
#